data_8706524147e55ff3e54ee3c09d15cc96
#
_entry.id   8706524147e55ff3e54ee3c09d15cc96
#
_cell.length_a   1.000
_cell.length_b   1.000
_cell.length_c   1.000
_cell.angle_alpha   90.00
_cell.angle_beta   90.00
_cell.angle_gamma   90.00
#
_symmetry.space_group_name_H-M   'P 1'
#
loop_
_entity.id
_entity.type
_entity.pdbx_description
1 polymer ?
#
loop_
_entity_poly.entity_id
_entity_poly.type
_entity_poly.pdbx_seq_one_letter_code
_entity_poly.pdbx_strand_id
1 'polypeptide(L)'
;MLSRDDVAWITSHPDACAEAEPLEFSKATEFADGARLRSKYGQYGRALAELMVARRSARGARPVDAKVSEDVVDEWLVDAESVQQATALFIAQYRARRLALATSLQAGGLVHDVTCSIGSELAALAGEGLTAIGSDIDPGRVAMAQHNMSVLEKAAREEAGSGVSGGASARFTRPLIVCADALCPVSFPAVVIADPARRAQGRRISQPQDLIPPLPGLIDIWRGLRAGEQAVPHADRSPELVVKCAPGIDYSSWDGEVEIISVAGAVKEACLWTPEIAASTSGICALLRGDDNTDDHDNLVQQRRVTRRATLIHADGSLDMFTDTDPEVPQTAGSSAPLSDVNEDTGSGKKNLADRYIVDPDGAIVRAGLVRQAAYRWGMRQIDPHIAFLTGDTPPAGVLACEVLDAVPLSKLTSTMAKRAPEQIEILVRGVAANPDHVRAKIMSAARKHSGKQARNQRNKRSKENSAGRLPQGEATADSPSDEVPGGSYTIVITQVGDRQGKNSSVAFICGPREFH
;
A
#
# COMPACT_ATOMS: atom_id res chain seq x y z
N MET A 1 -9.96 17.01 17.81
CA MET A 1 -10.36 15.74 18.47
C MET A 1 -11.70 15.97 19.18
N LEU A 2 -12.66 15.06 18.97
CA LEU A 2 -13.96 15.10 19.63
C LEU A 2 -13.86 14.54 21.04
N SER A 3 -14.30 15.33 22.04
CA SER A 3 -14.40 14.88 23.43
C SER A 3 -15.62 13.97 23.61
N ARG A 4 -15.68 13.27 24.75
CA ARG A 4 -16.85 12.47 25.12
C ARG A 4 -18.12 13.33 25.17
N ASP A 5 -18.02 14.57 25.63
CA ASP A 5 -19.16 15.50 25.71
C ASP A 5 -19.61 15.97 24.32
N ASP A 6 -18.66 16.22 23.41
CA ASP A 6 -18.99 16.53 22.02
C ASP A 6 -19.74 15.36 21.37
N VAL A 7 -19.26 14.12 21.55
CA VAL A 7 -19.92 12.89 21.05
C VAL A 7 -21.35 12.77 21.63
N ALA A 8 -21.50 12.91 22.93
CA ALA A 8 -22.83 12.83 23.60
C ALA A 8 -23.79 13.89 23.07
N TRP A 9 -23.31 15.12 22.88
CA TRP A 9 -24.11 16.18 22.32
C TRP A 9 -24.52 15.93 20.88
N ILE A 10 -23.57 15.58 20.01
CA ILE A 10 -23.80 15.28 18.59
C ILE A 10 -24.84 14.15 18.46
N THR A 11 -24.68 13.07 19.21
CA THR A 11 -25.59 11.92 19.18
C THR A 11 -27.02 12.29 19.59
N SER A 12 -27.18 13.24 20.52
CA SER A 12 -28.49 13.71 20.97
C SER A 12 -29.11 14.81 20.09
N HIS A 13 -28.36 15.32 19.08
CA HIS A 13 -28.81 16.39 18.19
C HIS A 13 -28.62 16.02 16.69
N PRO A 14 -29.31 14.98 16.18
CA PRO A 14 -29.19 14.56 14.80
C PRO A 14 -29.55 15.65 13.78
N ASP A 15 -30.51 16.52 14.13
CA ASP A 15 -30.91 17.66 13.30
C ASP A 15 -29.77 18.65 13.08
N ALA A 16 -28.88 18.82 14.05
CA ALA A 16 -27.70 19.68 13.90
C ALA A 16 -26.69 19.09 12.90
N CYS A 17 -26.55 17.76 12.86
CA CYS A 17 -25.75 17.07 11.86
C CYS A 17 -26.37 17.24 10.45
N ALA A 18 -27.68 17.02 10.32
CA ALA A 18 -28.39 17.17 9.05
C ALA A 18 -28.29 18.60 8.48
N GLU A 19 -28.30 19.63 9.38
CA GLU A 19 -28.09 21.02 8.96
C GLU A 19 -26.64 21.33 8.56
N ALA A 20 -25.67 20.66 9.17
CA ALA A 20 -24.24 20.85 8.89
C ALA A 20 -23.78 20.10 7.62
N GLU A 21 -24.44 19.01 7.24
CA GLU A 21 -24.07 18.14 6.12
C GLU A 21 -23.91 18.88 4.77
N PRO A 22 -24.82 19.80 4.36
CA PRO A 22 -24.70 20.52 3.09
C PRO A 22 -23.60 21.60 3.08
N LEU A 23 -22.96 21.89 4.21
CA LEU A 23 -21.88 22.90 4.26
C LEU A 23 -20.61 22.35 3.63
N GLU A 24 -19.96 23.13 2.75
CA GLU A 24 -18.83 22.64 1.95
C GLU A 24 -17.50 22.54 2.70
N PHE A 25 -17.24 23.43 3.65
CA PHE A 25 -15.94 23.57 4.33
C PHE A 25 -14.76 23.57 3.35
N SER A 26 -14.95 24.17 2.17
CA SER A 26 -13.88 24.38 1.21
C SER A 26 -12.93 25.47 1.71
N LYS A 27 -11.75 25.60 1.11
CA LYS A 27 -10.82 26.70 1.44
C LYS A 27 -11.46 28.08 1.36
N ALA A 28 -12.50 28.24 0.54
CA ALA A 28 -13.22 29.50 0.36
C ALA A 28 -14.32 29.70 1.42
N THR A 29 -14.96 28.66 1.90
CA THR A 29 -16.15 28.72 2.79
C THR A 29 -15.88 28.33 4.24
N GLU A 30 -14.74 27.70 4.55
CA GLU A 30 -14.39 27.12 5.86
C GLU A 30 -14.64 28.08 7.04
N PHE A 31 -14.21 29.34 6.91
CA PHE A 31 -14.40 30.34 7.95
C PHE A 31 -15.87 30.70 8.14
N ALA A 32 -16.61 30.89 7.04
CA ALA A 32 -18.02 31.28 7.07
C ALA A 32 -18.89 30.13 7.61
N ASP A 33 -18.67 28.91 7.13
CA ASP A 33 -19.37 27.70 7.56
C ASP A 33 -19.12 27.43 9.06
N GLY A 34 -17.86 27.51 9.49
CA GLY A 34 -17.49 27.36 10.89
C GLY A 34 -18.07 28.47 11.79
N ALA A 35 -18.14 29.73 11.31
CA ALA A 35 -18.74 30.83 12.04
C ALA A 35 -20.25 30.63 12.18
N ARG A 36 -20.94 30.17 11.14
CA ARG A 36 -22.38 29.86 11.15
C ARG A 36 -22.71 28.80 12.21
N LEU A 37 -21.96 27.70 12.24
CA LEU A 37 -22.17 26.63 13.23
C LEU A 37 -21.89 27.10 14.66
N ARG A 38 -20.81 27.86 14.87
CA ARG A 38 -20.50 28.44 16.20
C ARG A 38 -21.57 29.40 16.68
N SER A 39 -22.10 30.26 15.80
CA SER A 39 -23.17 31.20 16.14
C SER A 39 -24.45 30.48 16.58
N LYS A 40 -24.78 29.33 15.97
CA LYS A 40 -26.00 28.59 16.24
C LYS A 40 -25.87 27.60 17.39
N TYR A 41 -24.75 26.87 17.46
CA TYR A 41 -24.55 25.74 18.38
C TYR A 41 -23.48 26.00 19.46
N GLY A 42 -22.97 27.24 19.55
CA GLY A 42 -21.99 27.63 20.57
C GLY A 42 -20.73 26.79 20.51
N GLN A 43 -20.33 26.24 21.65
CA GLN A 43 -19.12 25.42 21.77
C GLN A 43 -19.12 24.15 20.87
N TYR A 44 -20.29 23.58 20.60
CA TYR A 44 -20.42 22.37 19.77
C TYR A 44 -20.35 22.64 18.26
N GLY A 45 -20.45 23.92 17.85
CA GLY A 45 -20.29 24.28 16.43
C GLY A 45 -18.91 23.92 15.87
N ARG A 46 -17.85 23.93 16.72
CA ARG A 46 -16.51 23.46 16.34
C ARG A 46 -16.50 21.95 16.10
N ALA A 47 -17.10 21.19 17.00
CA ALA A 47 -17.17 19.74 16.92
C ALA A 47 -17.95 19.27 15.67
N LEU A 48 -19.07 19.93 15.33
CA LEU A 48 -19.81 19.68 14.09
C LEU A 48 -18.98 19.97 12.84
N ALA A 49 -18.27 21.09 12.79
CA ALA A 49 -17.41 21.42 11.67
C ALA A 49 -16.29 20.37 11.49
N GLU A 50 -15.64 19.97 12.57
CA GLU A 50 -14.61 18.92 12.58
C GLU A 50 -15.16 17.59 12.06
N LEU A 51 -16.35 17.18 12.52
CA LEU A 51 -17.03 15.96 12.08
C LEU A 51 -17.30 15.98 10.56
N MET A 52 -17.86 17.07 10.03
CA MET A 52 -18.18 17.17 8.60
C MET A 52 -16.94 17.07 7.71
N VAL A 53 -15.87 17.75 8.10
CA VAL A 53 -14.58 17.68 7.38
C VAL A 53 -13.99 16.27 7.48
N ALA A 54 -14.04 15.65 8.66
CA ALA A 54 -13.51 14.33 8.89
C ALA A 54 -14.28 13.23 8.11
N ARG A 55 -15.61 13.30 8.04
CA ARG A 55 -16.44 12.36 7.25
C ARG A 55 -16.05 12.38 5.77
N ARG A 56 -15.84 13.56 5.17
CA ARG A 56 -15.37 13.67 3.80
C ARG A 56 -14.01 13.05 3.60
N SER A 57 -13.11 13.25 4.55
CA SER A 57 -11.79 12.62 4.53
C SER A 57 -11.87 11.10 4.68
N ALA A 58 -12.83 10.58 5.44
CA ALA A 58 -13.05 9.15 5.65
C ALA A 58 -13.53 8.41 4.39
N ARG A 59 -14.28 9.08 3.50
CA ARG A 59 -14.66 8.52 2.19
C ARG A 59 -13.46 8.23 1.30
N GLY A 60 -12.36 8.99 1.46
CA GLY A 60 -11.18 8.87 0.62
C GLY A 60 -11.38 9.46 -0.79
N ALA A 61 -10.28 9.66 -1.52
CA ALA A 61 -10.33 10.15 -2.90
C ALA A 61 -10.72 9.06 -3.91
N ARG A 62 -10.51 7.80 -3.56
CA ARG A 62 -10.85 6.59 -4.33
C ARG A 62 -11.50 5.59 -3.37
N PRO A 63 -12.38 4.68 -3.85
CA PRO A 63 -12.98 3.65 -3.00
C PRO A 63 -11.96 2.85 -2.18
N VAL A 64 -10.81 2.54 -2.78
CA VAL A 64 -9.71 1.80 -2.14
C VAL A 64 -9.01 2.58 -1.01
N ASP A 65 -9.14 3.91 -0.95
CA ASP A 65 -8.60 4.76 0.10
C ASP A 65 -9.61 5.01 1.25
N ALA A 66 -10.85 4.53 1.09
CA ALA A 66 -11.92 4.70 2.08
C ALA A 66 -11.53 4.09 3.44
N LYS A 67 -11.95 4.76 4.51
CA LYS A 67 -11.75 4.34 5.89
C LYS A 67 -13.01 3.75 6.50
N VAL A 68 -14.14 4.11 5.94
CA VAL A 68 -15.49 3.73 6.36
C VAL A 68 -16.28 3.39 5.11
N SER A 69 -17.21 2.44 5.20
CA SER A 69 -18.13 2.13 4.11
C SER A 69 -18.98 3.34 3.73
N GLU A 70 -19.22 3.53 2.43
CA GLU A 70 -20.06 4.61 1.90
C GLU A 70 -21.47 4.58 2.49
N ASP A 71 -22.01 3.39 2.73
CA ASP A 71 -23.38 3.18 3.22
C ASP A 71 -23.63 3.75 4.61
N VAL A 72 -22.59 3.89 5.45
CA VAL A 72 -22.73 4.29 6.85
C VAL A 72 -21.87 5.50 7.23
N VAL A 73 -21.04 6.02 6.33
CA VAL A 73 -20.08 7.10 6.65
C VAL A 73 -20.77 8.37 7.15
N ASP A 74 -21.97 8.65 6.70
CA ASP A 74 -22.75 9.83 7.11
C ASP A 74 -23.33 9.73 8.52
N GLU A 75 -23.46 8.52 9.03
CA GLU A 75 -23.87 8.29 10.42
C GLU A 75 -22.68 8.10 11.36
N TRP A 76 -21.47 7.79 10.84
CA TRP A 76 -20.30 7.56 11.68
C TRP A 76 -19.78 8.83 12.34
N LEU A 77 -19.32 8.68 13.58
CA LEU A 77 -18.57 9.70 14.30
C LEU A 77 -17.08 9.49 14.10
N VAL A 78 -16.44 10.50 13.57
CA VAL A 78 -15.02 10.53 13.23
C VAL A 78 -14.44 11.91 13.50
N ASP A 79 -13.16 12.02 13.77
CA ASP A 79 -12.43 13.27 13.82
C ASP A 79 -11.18 13.22 12.91
N ALA A 80 -10.56 14.35 12.70
CA ALA A 80 -9.45 14.47 11.75
C ALA A 80 -8.25 13.56 12.11
N GLU A 81 -7.97 13.40 13.40
CA GLU A 81 -6.85 12.55 13.85
C GLU A 81 -7.17 11.07 13.67
N SER A 82 -8.36 10.64 14.10
CA SER A 82 -8.78 9.25 13.97
C SER A 82 -8.83 8.79 12.51
N VAL A 83 -9.32 9.64 11.59
CA VAL A 83 -9.34 9.32 10.15
C VAL A 83 -7.95 9.20 9.56
N GLN A 84 -7.01 10.06 9.97
CA GLN A 84 -5.62 9.95 9.49
C GLN A 84 -4.94 8.65 9.94
N GLN A 85 -5.28 8.18 11.14
CA GLN A 85 -4.72 6.97 11.74
C GLN A 85 -5.50 5.70 11.37
N ALA A 86 -6.76 5.82 10.98
CA ALA A 86 -7.60 4.67 10.67
C ALA A 86 -7.01 3.81 9.53
N THR A 87 -7.08 2.51 9.72
CA THR A 87 -6.77 1.52 8.68
C THR A 87 -7.70 1.69 7.49
N ALA A 88 -7.19 1.53 6.28
CA ALA A 88 -8.04 1.48 5.10
C ALA A 88 -9.02 0.30 5.19
N LEU A 89 -10.28 0.52 4.79
CA LEU A 89 -11.37 -0.45 4.91
C LEU A 89 -10.99 -1.83 4.35
N PHE A 90 -10.42 -1.88 3.15
CA PHE A 90 -9.99 -3.13 2.51
C PHE A 90 -8.93 -3.89 3.31
N ILE A 91 -8.03 -3.17 4.01
CA ILE A 91 -7.01 -3.83 4.85
C ILE A 91 -7.66 -4.43 6.09
N ALA A 92 -8.58 -3.70 6.75
CA ALA A 92 -9.30 -4.19 7.91
C ALA A 92 -10.15 -5.44 7.57
N GLN A 93 -10.87 -5.39 6.44
CA GLN A 93 -11.64 -6.52 5.93
C GLN A 93 -10.76 -7.73 5.59
N TYR A 94 -9.64 -7.51 4.90
CA TYR A 94 -8.67 -8.57 4.62
C TYR A 94 -8.16 -9.22 5.92
N ARG A 95 -7.77 -8.42 6.92
CA ARG A 95 -7.28 -8.93 8.20
C ARG A 95 -8.36 -9.70 8.95
N ALA A 96 -9.59 -9.21 8.98
CA ALA A 96 -10.71 -9.90 9.61
C ALA A 96 -11.00 -11.26 8.94
N ARG A 97 -11.01 -11.33 7.60
CA ARG A 97 -11.13 -12.59 6.85
C ARG A 97 -9.98 -13.55 7.16
N ARG A 98 -8.76 -13.04 7.21
CA ARG A 98 -7.60 -13.85 7.58
C ARG A 98 -7.74 -14.41 9.00
N LEU A 99 -8.16 -13.59 9.96
CA LEU A 99 -8.39 -14.02 11.35
C LEU A 99 -9.53 -15.04 11.47
N ALA A 100 -10.57 -14.95 10.65
CA ALA A 100 -11.67 -15.93 10.65
C ALA A 100 -11.22 -17.37 10.30
N LEU A 101 -10.04 -17.54 9.70
CA LEU A 101 -9.42 -18.85 9.46
C LEU A 101 -8.71 -19.41 10.70
N ALA A 102 -8.45 -18.59 11.72
CA ALA A 102 -7.70 -19.02 12.88
C ALA A 102 -8.47 -20.08 13.68
N THR A 103 -7.85 -21.24 13.90
CA THR A 103 -8.46 -22.36 14.61
C THR A 103 -8.99 -21.96 16.00
N SER A 104 -8.25 -21.11 16.72
CA SER A 104 -8.65 -20.62 18.04
C SER A 104 -9.93 -19.76 17.98
N LEU A 105 -10.12 -18.99 16.92
CA LEU A 105 -11.30 -18.14 16.73
C LEU A 105 -12.49 -18.95 16.19
N GLN A 106 -12.27 -19.91 15.31
CA GLN A 106 -13.30 -20.86 14.87
C GLN A 106 -13.86 -21.68 16.03
N ALA A 107 -13.06 -21.93 17.06
CA ALA A 107 -13.49 -22.59 18.29
C ALA A 107 -14.20 -21.64 19.28
N GLY A 108 -14.59 -20.44 18.87
CA GLY A 108 -15.29 -19.44 19.68
C GLY A 108 -14.35 -18.54 20.52
N GLY A 109 -13.08 -18.45 20.13
CA GLY A 109 -12.11 -17.54 20.78
C GLY A 109 -12.46 -16.08 20.58
N LEU A 110 -12.01 -15.23 21.51
CA LEU A 110 -12.24 -13.80 21.53
C LEU A 110 -11.08 -13.05 20.85
N VAL A 111 -11.38 -12.02 20.05
CA VAL A 111 -10.41 -11.02 19.58
C VAL A 111 -10.52 -9.77 20.44
N HIS A 112 -9.40 -9.21 20.89
CA HIS A 112 -9.36 -7.92 21.57
C HIS A 112 -8.51 -6.92 20.79
N ASP A 113 -9.15 -5.90 20.21
CA ASP A 113 -8.45 -4.72 19.67
C ASP A 113 -8.19 -3.74 20.81
N VAL A 114 -6.93 -3.68 21.28
CA VAL A 114 -6.53 -2.92 22.47
C VAL A 114 -6.23 -1.43 22.16
N THR A 115 -6.40 -1.02 20.91
CA THR A 115 -6.21 0.35 20.41
C THR A 115 -7.30 0.71 19.40
N CYS A 116 -8.55 0.40 19.73
CA CYS A 116 -9.65 0.32 18.78
C CYS A 116 -10.05 1.67 18.13
N SER A 117 -9.61 2.79 18.70
CA SER A 117 -9.92 4.14 18.20
C SER A 117 -11.41 4.31 17.91
N ILE A 118 -11.79 4.63 16.66
CA ILE A 118 -13.20 4.79 16.22
C ILE A 118 -13.89 3.49 15.84
N GLY A 119 -13.22 2.34 15.98
CA GLY A 119 -13.80 1.01 15.75
C GLY A 119 -13.72 0.49 14.32
N SER A 120 -12.85 1.03 13.44
CA SER A 120 -12.75 0.57 12.05
C SER A 120 -12.35 -0.91 11.94
N GLU A 121 -11.42 -1.37 12.78
CA GLU A 121 -11.03 -2.79 12.83
C GLU A 121 -12.15 -3.66 13.41
N LEU A 122 -12.81 -3.17 14.47
CA LEU A 122 -13.95 -3.87 15.10
C LEU A 122 -15.12 -4.06 14.14
N ALA A 123 -15.36 -3.09 13.25
CA ALA A 123 -16.39 -3.17 12.22
C ALA A 123 -16.13 -4.35 11.26
N ALA A 124 -14.89 -4.50 10.82
CA ALA A 124 -14.49 -5.60 9.95
C ALA A 124 -14.58 -6.97 10.65
N LEU A 125 -14.13 -7.05 11.91
CA LEU A 125 -14.23 -8.28 12.72
C LEU A 125 -15.71 -8.68 12.94
N ALA A 126 -16.57 -7.72 13.28
CA ALA A 126 -18.00 -7.94 13.48
C ALA A 126 -18.68 -8.42 12.19
N GLY A 127 -18.28 -7.86 11.03
CA GLY A 127 -18.80 -8.25 9.71
C GLY A 127 -18.45 -9.70 9.33
N GLU A 128 -17.32 -10.22 9.81
CA GLU A 128 -16.94 -11.63 9.66
C GLU A 128 -17.53 -12.55 10.75
N GLY A 129 -18.36 -11.99 11.66
CA GLY A 129 -19.00 -12.75 12.73
C GLY A 129 -18.08 -13.12 13.89
N LEU A 130 -16.91 -12.51 13.98
CA LEU A 130 -15.96 -12.75 15.07
C LEU A 130 -16.42 -12.08 16.36
N THR A 131 -16.30 -12.80 17.49
CA THR A 131 -16.53 -12.22 18.80
C THR A 131 -15.37 -11.29 19.15
N ALA A 132 -15.65 -10.01 19.36
CA ALA A 132 -14.60 -9.01 19.57
C ALA A 132 -14.89 -8.09 20.77
N ILE A 133 -13.82 -7.63 21.41
CA ILE A 133 -13.78 -6.50 22.36
C ILE A 133 -12.89 -5.43 21.77
N GLY A 134 -13.26 -4.16 21.96
CA GLY A 134 -12.41 -3.01 21.71
C GLY A 134 -12.07 -2.27 22.99
N SER A 135 -10.84 -1.76 23.09
CA SER A 135 -10.50 -0.78 24.12
C SER A 135 -9.64 0.34 23.55
N ASP A 136 -9.80 1.50 24.13
CA ASP A 136 -8.94 2.66 23.87
C ASP A 136 -8.77 3.45 25.18
N ILE A 137 -7.64 4.11 25.35
CA ILE A 137 -7.37 4.93 26.54
C ILE A 137 -8.15 6.27 26.50
N ASP A 138 -8.53 6.73 25.31
CA ASP A 138 -9.26 7.98 25.11
C ASP A 138 -10.78 7.78 25.21
N PRO A 139 -11.45 8.41 26.19
CA PRO A 139 -12.91 8.26 26.35
C PRO A 139 -13.75 8.81 25.19
N GLY A 140 -13.22 9.79 24.44
CA GLY A 140 -13.89 10.34 23.26
C GLY A 140 -13.87 9.31 22.12
N ARG A 141 -12.74 8.65 21.88
CA ARG A 141 -12.61 7.57 20.90
C ARG A 141 -13.50 6.37 21.25
N VAL A 142 -13.54 5.98 22.53
CA VAL A 142 -14.45 4.94 23.02
C VAL A 142 -15.90 5.30 22.73
N ALA A 143 -16.32 6.54 23.01
CA ALA A 143 -17.69 6.98 22.76
C ALA A 143 -18.02 6.99 21.26
N MET A 144 -17.08 7.44 20.38
CA MET A 144 -17.25 7.36 18.94
C MET A 144 -17.38 5.91 18.46
N ALA A 145 -16.51 5.02 18.93
CA ALA A 145 -16.56 3.60 18.56
C ALA A 145 -17.86 2.92 18.99
N GLN A 146 -18.35 3.20 20.19
CA GLN A 146 -19.64 2.68 20.69
C GLN A 146 -20.82 3.15 19.83
N HIS A 147 -20.84 4.42 19.43
CA HIS A 147 -21.83 4.95 18.50
C HIS A 147 -21.73 4.25 17.14
N ASN A 148 -20.53 4.18 16.56
CA ASN A 148 -20.29 3.59 15.25
C ASN A 148 -20.72 2.12 15.17
N MET A 149 -20.47 1.34 16.23
CA MET A 149 -20.96 -0.05 16.30
C MET A 149 -22.48 -0.12 16.40
N SER A 150 -23.15 0.86 17.02
CA SER A 150 -24.61 0.89 17.04
C SER A 150 -25.23 1.23 15.68
N VAL A 151 -24.56 2.05 14.88
CA VAL A 151 -24.95 2.34 13.48
C VAL A 151 -24.87 1.07 12.65
N LEU A 152 -23.77 0.32 12.73
CA LEU A 152 -23.61 -0.94 12.00
C LEU A 152 -24.60 -2.01 12.44
N GLU A 153 -24.88 -2.12 13.74
CA GLU A 153 -25.88 -3.06 14.25
C GLU A 153 -27.28 -2.75 13.70
N LYS A 154 -27.63 -1.46 13.61
CA LYS A 154 -28.90 -1.02 13.01
C LYS A 154 -28.95 -1.39 11.52
N ALA A 155 -27.91 -1.07 10.75
CA ALA A 155 -27.82 -1.40 9.34
C ALA A 155 -27.93 -2.92 9.10
N ALA A 156 -27.21 -3.74 9.86
CA ALA A 156 -27.27 -5.19 9.76
C ALA A 156 -28.66 -5.77 10.08
N ARG A 157 -29.40 -5.18 11.04
CA ARG A 157 -30.78 -5.59 11.34
C ARG A 157 -31.77 -5.22 10.23
N GLU A 158 -31.61 -4.06 9.62
CA GLU A 158 -32.43 -3.58 8.52
C GLU A 158 -32.26 -4.47 7.27
N GLU A 159 -31.04 -4.84 6.93
CA GLU A 159 -30.74 -5.78 5.85
C GLU A 159 -31.34 -7.17 6.12
N ALA A 160 -31.19 -7.70 7.33
CA ALA A 160 -31.78 -8.99 7.71
C ALA A 160 -33.32 -9.00 7.61
N GLY A 161 -33.97 -7.86 7.91
CA GLY A 161 -35.42 -7.70 7.79
C GLY A 161 -35.94 -7.56 6.37
N SER A 162 -35.10 -7.19 5.40
CA SER A 162 -35.49 -6.99 4.00
C SER A 162 -35.66 -8.30 3.20
N GLY A 163 -35.34 -9.47 3.76
CA GLY A 163 -35.52 -10.78 3.15
C GLY A 163 -34.55 -11.08 1.98
N VAL A 164 -33.56 -10.22 1.74
CA VAL A 164 -32.50 -10.47 0.79
C VAL A 164 -31.50 -11.44 1.42
N SER A 165 -31.70 -12.74 1.15
CA SER A 165 -30.81 -13.80 1.63
C SER A 165 -29.48 -13.72 0.90
N GLY A 166 -28.46 -13.14 1.52
CA GLY A 166 -27.14 -13.06 0.94
C GLY A 166 -26.08 -12.51 1.90
N GLY A 167 -25.54 -13.31 2.76
CA GLY A 167 -24.15 -13.26 3.20
C GLY A 167 -23.83 -12.57 4.53
N ALA A 168 -23.37 -11.35 4.54
CA ALA A 168 -22.65 -10.72 5.66
C ALA A 168 -23.56 -10.31 6.83
N SER A 169 -24.79 -9.90 6.54
CA SER A 169 -25.74 -9.36 7.53
C SER A 169 -26.17 -10.37 8.60
N ALA A 170 -26.20 -11.66 8.28
CA ALA A 170 -26.60 -12.72 9.21
C ALA A 170 -25.54 -13.04 10.30
N ARG A 171 -24.34 -12.49 10.20
CA ARG A 171 -23.18 -12.81 11.05
C ARG A 171 -22.76 -11.69 11.98
N PHE A 172 -23.32 -10.48 11.87
CA PHE A 172 -22.86 -9.33 12.67
C PHE A 172 -23.00 -9.59 14.18
N THR A 173 -21.87 -9.57 14.87
CA THR A 173 -21.79 -9.69 16.33
C THR A 173 -21.27 -8.36 16.89
N ARG A 174 -22.11 -7.61 17.61
CA ARG A 174 -21.72 -6.30 18.16
C ARG A 174 -20.58 -6.44 19.16
N PRO A 175 -19.41 -5.78 18.93
CA PRO A 175 -18.31 -5.76 19.88
C PRO A 175 -18.66 -5.03 21.19
N LEU A 176 -18.11 -5.52 22.31
CA LEU A 176 -18.07 -4.77 23.56
C LEU A 176 -16.93 -3.76 23.49
N ILE A 177 -17.17 -2.51 23.93
CA ILE A 177 -16.17 -1.45 23.88
C ILE A 177 -16.02 -0.81 25.25
N VAL A 178 -14.79 -0.75 25.76
CA VAL A 178 -14.44 -0.25 27.09
C VAL A 178 -13.31 0.77 27.04
N CYS A 179 -13.23 1.64 28.05
CA CYS A 179 -12.11 2.55 28.21
C CYS A 179 -11.03 1.86 29.05
N ALA A 180 -9.88 1.53 28.43
CA ALA A 180 -8.78 0.87 29.13
C ALA A 180 -7.44 1.16 28.43
N ASP A 181 -6.35 1.07 29.21
CA ASP A 181 -4.99 1.12 28.71
C ASP A 181 -4.63 -0.24 28.08
N ALA A 182 -4.03 -0.23 26.90
CA ALA A 182 -3.57 -1.42 26.19
C ALA A 182 -2.57 -2.27 26.99
N LEU A 183 -1.88 -1.68 27.95
CA LEU A 183 -0.95 -2.36 28.86
C LEU A 183 -1.62 -2.86 30.17
N CYS A 184 -2.93 -2.68 30.31
CA CYS A 184 -3.72 -3.15 31.45
C CYS A 184 -4.83 -4.09 30.96
N PRO A 185 -4.59 -5.40 30.87
CA PRO A 185 -5.55 -6.37 30.32
C PRO A 185 -6.89 -6.37 31.07
N VAL A 186 -7.98 -6.20 30.32
CA VAL A 186 -9.35 -6.24 30.83
C VAL A 186 -10.14 -7.45 30.30
N SER A 187 -9.49 -8.32 29.53
CA SER A 187 -10.07 -9.54 28.96
C SER A 187 -9.00 -10.63 28.82
N PHE A 188 -9.45 -11.85 28.48
CA PHE A 188 -8.63 -13.01 28.18
C PHE A 188 -8.87 -13.48 26.74
N PRO A 189 -8.30 -12.79 25.72
CA PRO A 189 -8.58 -13.10 24.34
C PRO A 189 -7.72 -14.25 23.83
N ALA A 190 -8.17 -14.89 22.74
CA ALA A 190 -7.32 -15.77 21.95
C ALA A 190 -6.33 -14.98 21.10
N VAL A 191 -6.75 -13.79 20.62
CA VAL A 191 -5.94 -12.90 19.77
C VAL A 191 -6.08 -11.46 20.25
N VAL A 192 -4.95 -10.77 20.33
CA VAL A 192 -4.87 -9.32 20.56
C VAL A 192 -4.47 -8.63 19.27
N ILE A 193 -5.23 -7.62 18.86
CA ILE A 193 -4.83 -6.67 17.81
C ILE A 193 -4.37 -5.39 18.50
N ALA A 194 -3.26 -4.82 18.01
CA ALA A 194 -2.77 -3.52 18.46
C ALA A 194 -2.30 -2.68 17.28
N ASP A 195 -2.60 -1.37 17.30
CA ASP A 195 -2.08 -0.36 16.38
C ASP A 195 -1.38 0.75 17.18
N PRO A 196 -0.15 0.49 17.67
CA PRO A 196 0.59 1.49 18.41
C PRO A 196 0.84 2.75 17.59
N ALA A 197 0.75 3.92 18.20
CA ALA A 197 0.98 5.18 17.53
C ALA A 197 2.38 5.24 16.91
N ARG A 198 2.44 5.58 15.61
CA ARG A 198 3.66 5.57 14.77
C ARG A 198 4.39 6.91 14.75
N ARG A 199 3.87 7.92 15.48
CA ARG A 199 4.44 9.27 15.55
C ARG A 199 4.40 9.76 16.99
N ALA A 200 5.53 10.28 17.44
CA ALA A 200 5.63 11.06 18.66
C ALA A 200 6.12 12.47 18.32
N GLN A 201 5.40 13.50 18.77
CA GLN A 201 5.76 14.91 18.54
C GLN A 201 6.01 15.25 17.04
N GLY A 202 5.23 14.67 16.12
CA GLY A 202 5.36 14.89 14.68
C GLY A 202 6.49 14.11 13.99
N ARG A 203 7.32 13.36 14.73
CA ARG A 203 8.40 12.54 14.18
C ARG A 203 7.92 11.09 14.00
N ARG A 204 8.37 10.45 12.92
CA ARG A 204 8.10 9.04 12.64
C ARG A 204 8.93 8.16 13.56
N ILE A 205 8.28 7.18 14.18
CA ILE A 205 8.91 6.16 15.03
C ILE A 205 9.39 5.02 14.12
N SER A 206 10.64 4.59 14.30
CA SER A 206 11.25 3.46 13.58
C SER A 206 11.66 2.30 14.49
N GLN A 207 11.77 2.56 15.80
CA GLN A 207 12.18 1.55 16.76
C GLN A 207 10.97 0.99 17.51
N PRO A 208 10.85 -0.35 17.69
CA PRO A 208 9.71 -0.99 18.36
C PRO A 208 9.48 -0.51 19.78
N GLN A 209 10.54 -0.22 20.53
CA GLN A 209 10.46 0.24 21.92
C GLN A 209 9.93 1.67 22.07
N ASP A 210 9.96 2.46 20.99
CA ASP A 210 9.51 3.86 21.01
C ASP A 210 8.02 4.02 20.60
N LEU A 211 7.38 2.92 20.16
CA LEU A 211 5.96 2.90 19.86
C LEU A 211 5.11 3.22 21.10
N ILE A 212 3.88 3.69 20.90
CA ILE A 212 2.96 4.02 22.00
C ILE A 212 1.65 3.25 21.81
N PRO A 213 1.36 2.20 22.61
CA PRO A 213 2.26 1.59 23.62
C PRO A 213 3.49 0.89 22.99
N PRO A 214 4.58 0.73 23.75
CA PRO A 214 5.80 0.10 23.26
C PRO A 214 5.57 -1.40 22.95
N LEU A 215 6.09 -1.88 21.81
CA LEU A 215 5.93 -3.28 21.38
C LEU A 215 6.45 -4.29 22.41
N PRO A 216 7.64 -4.12 23.05
CA PRO A 216 8.06 -5.04 24.08
C PRO A 216 7.08 -5.14 25.25
N GLY A 217 6.52 -4.01 25.68
CA GLY A 217 5.51 -3.98 26.75
C GLY A 217 4.22 -4.73 26.39
N LEU A 218 3.75 -4.60 25.14
CA LEU A 218 2.62 -5.38 24.64
C LEU A 218 2.91 -6.89 24.66
N ILE A 219 4.10 -7.28 24.19
CA ILE A 219 4.51 -8.70 24.18
C ILE A 219 4.57 -9.24 25.61
N ASP A 220 5.27 -8.55 26.51
CA ASP A 220 5.48 -9.01 27.90
C ASP A 220 4.14 -9.19 28.63
N ILE A 221 3.23 -8.24 28.48
CA ILE A 221 1.94 -8.26 29.17
C ILE A 221 1.00 -9.30 28.56
N TRP A 222 0.77 -9.28 27.26
CA TRP A 222 -0.23 -10.14 26.64
C TRP A 222 0.24 -11.58 26.45
N ARG A 223 1.51 -11.80 26.08
CA ARG A 223 2.09 -13.15 26.00
C ARG A 223 2.42 -13.73 27.38
N GLY A 224 2.56 -12.88 28.40
CA GLY A 224 2.73 -13.30 29.80
C GLY A 224 1.43 -13.69 30.51
N LEU A 225 0.26 -13.30 29.94
CA LEU A 225 -1.03 -13.69 30.52
C LEU A 225 -1.22 -15.20 30.50
N ARG A 226 -1.60 -15.72 31.65
CA ARG A 226 -2.03 -17.12 31.79
C ARG A 226 -3.40 -17.14 32.46
N ALA A 227 -4.30 -17.96 31.98
CA ALA A 227 -5.56 -18.15 32.67
C ALA A 227 -5.25 -18.79 34.04
N GLY A 228 -5.82 -18.25 35.09
CA GLY A 228 -5.87 -18.90 36.41
C GLY A 228 -6.66 -20.20 36.32
N GLU A 229 -6.53 -21.06 37.33
CA GLU A 229 -7.10 -22.43 37.40
C GLU A 229 -8.64 -22.51 37.26
N GLN A 230 -9.36 -21.39 37.09
CA GLN A 230 -10.81 -21.33 36.91
C GLN A 230 -11.21 -21.04 35.45
N ALA A 231 -10.72 -21.88 34.60
CA ALA A 231 -11.33 -22.42 33.39
C ALA A 231 -12.14 -21.54 32.43
N VAL A 232 -11.46 -21.11 31.38
CA VAL A 232 -12.10 -21.03 30.08
C VAL A 232 -11.49 -22.13 29.21
N PRO A 233 -12.26 -22.89 28.39
CA PRO A 233 -11.69 -23.82 27.42
C PRO A 233 -10.71 -23.03 26.54
N HIS A 234 -9.45 -23.46 26.46
CA HIS A 234 -8.31 -22.80 25.78
C HIS A 234 -7.38 -21.93 26.66
N ALA A 235 -7.57 -21.90 27.97
CA ALA A 235 -6.80 -21.07 28.92
C ALA A 235 -5.32 -21.49 29.11
N ASP A 236 -4.88 -22.59 28.53
CA ASP A 236 -3.49 -23.04 28.59
C ASP A 236 -2.52 -22.32 27.65
N ARG A 237 -3.04 -21.45 26.75
CA ARG A 237 -2.22 -20.74 25.77
C ARG A 237 -2.24 -19.26 26.02
N SER A 238 -1.08 -18.63 25.93
CA SER A 238 -0.98 -17.17 25.91
C SER A 238 -1.70 -16.58 24.68
N PRO A 239 -2.30 -15.40 24.78
CA PRO A 239 -2.88 -14.72 23.62
C PRO A 239 -1.90 -14.55 22.48
N GLU A 240 -2.37 -14.75 21.26
CA GLU A 240 -1.62 -14.43 20.04
C GLU A 240 -1.68 -12.93 19.75
N LEU A 241 -0.64 -12.38 19.11
CA LEU A 241 -0.58 -10.96 18.79
C LEU A 241 -0.59 -10.72 17.29
N VAL A 242 -1.33 -9.68 16.88
CA VAL A 242 -1.34 -9.08 15.55
C VAL A 242 -1.09 -7.59 15.72
N VAL A 243 0.14 -7.13 15.43
CA VAL A 243 0.56 -5.77 15.71
C VAL A 243 0.77 -5.00 14.41
N LYS A 244 0.03 -3.93 14.24
CA LYS A 244 0.12 -3.03 13.07
C LYS A 244 1.25 -2.04 13.29
N CYS A 245 2.13 -1.91 12.32
CA CYS A 245 3.30 -1.05 12.40
C CYS A 245 3.50 -0.20 11.14
N ALA A 246 4.36 0.81 11.25
CA ALA A 246 4.83 1.51 10.05
C ALA A 246 5.66 0.56 9.17
N PRO A 247 5.56 0.65 7.83
CA PRO A 247 6.30 -0.24 6.92
C PRO A 247 7.83 -0.18 7.03
N GLY A 248 8.37 0.79 7.74
CA GLY A 248 9.81 0.97 7.97
C GLY A 248 10.24 0.71 9.42
N ILE A 249 9.40 0.02 10.22
CA ILE A 249 9.78 -0.42 11.57
C ILE A 249 10.91 -1.45 11.48
N ASP A 250 11.81 -1.45 12.45
CA ASP A 250 12.78 -2.54 12.59
C ASP A 250 12.09 -3.77 13.19
N TYR A 251 11.99 -4.82 12.39
CA TYR A 251 11.41 -6.10 12.77
C TYR A 251 12.42 -7.25 12.72
N SER A 252 13.71 -6.95 12.73
CA SER A 252 14.78 -7.96 12.63
C SER A 252 14.75 -8.98 13.77
N SER A 253 14.27 -8.59 14.94
CA SER A 253 14.13 -9.45 16.12
C SER A 253 12.76 -10.15 16.24
N TRP A 254 11.84 -9.95 15.28
CA TRP A 254 10.51 -10.56 15.32
C TRP A 254 10.56 -12.04 14.93
N ASP A 255 10.07 -12.91 15.82
CA ASP A 255 10.04 -14.38 15.62
C ASP A 255 8.71 -14.87 15.01
N GLY A 256 7.98 -14.03 14.33
CA GLY A 256 6.72 -14.39 13.68
C GLY A 256 6.75 -14.11 12.19
N GLU A 257 5.56 -14.03 11.60
CA GLU A 257 5.40 -13.54 10.23
C GLU A 257 5.40 -12.02 10.23
N VAL A 258 6.11 -11.43 9.26
CA VAL A 258 6.03 -10.02 8.93
C VAL A 258 5.33 -9.89 7.59
N GLU A 259 4.16 -9.29 7.61
CA GLU A 259 3.37 -9.01 6.42
C GLU A 259 3.47 -7.54 6.05
N ILE A 260 3.87 -7.25 4.82
CA ILE A 260 3.87 -5.89 4.27
C ILE A 260 2.67 -5.76 3.33
N ILE A 261 1.84 -4.75 3.58
CA ILE A 261 0.59 -4.55 2.83
C ILE A 261 0.68 -3.27 1.99
N SER A 262 0.37 -3.40 0.71
CA SER A 262 0.16 -2.27 -0.21
C SER A 262 -1.29 -2.20 -0.67
N VAL A 263 -1.74 -0.98 -1.00
CA VAL A 263 -3.06 -0.71 -1.57
C VAL A 263 -2.87 0.17 -2.79
N ALA A 264 -3.30 -0.31 -3.94
CA ALA A 264 -3.16 0.36 -5.23
C ALA A 264 -1.72 0.86 -5.48
N GLY A 265 -0.72 0.02 -5.24
CA GLY A 265 0.70 0.30 -5.44
C GLY A 265 1.38 1.12 -4.33
N ALA A 266 0.64 1.54 -3.31
CA ALA A 266 1.20 2.31 -2.19
C ALA A 266 1.31 1.46 -0.93
N VAL A 267 2.52 1.26 -0.41
CA VAL A 267 2.73 0.54 0.87
C VAL A 267 2.09 1.31 2.02
N LYS A 268 1.19 0.67 2.75
CA LYS A 268 0.40 1.27 3.84
C LYS A 268 0.92 0.89 5.22
N GLU A 269 1.16 -0.40 5.46
CA GLU A 269 1.55 -0.88 6.78
C GLU A 269 2.42 -2.13 6.73
N ALA A 270 3.10 -2.41 7.84
CA ALA A 270 3.60 -3.72 8.20
C ALA A 270 2.71 -4.30 9.31
N CYS A 271 2.41 -5.58 9.26
CA CYS A 271 1.66 -6.29 10.27
C CYS A 271 2.51 -7.44 10.81
N LEU A 272 2.71 -7.48 12.12
CA LEU A 272 3.49 -8.49 12.81
C LEU A 272 2.54 -9.53 13.40
N TRP A 273 2.68 -10.79 13.00
CA TRP A 273 1.85 -11.91 13.43
C TRP A 273 2.70 -12.85 14.28
N THR A 274 2.25 -13.22 15.48
CA THR A 274 2.93 -14.24 16.25
C THR A 274 2.85 -15.61 15.55
N PRO A 275 3.78 -16.54 15.87
CA PRO A 275 3.97 -17.76 15.09
C PRO A 275 2.72 -18.61 14.88
N GLU A 276 1.97 -18.80 15.95
CA GLU A 276 0.84 -19.73 15.96
C GLU A 276 -0.35 -19.20 15.17
N ILE A 277 -0.65 -17.90 15.32
CA ILE A 277 -1.72 -17.26 14.52
C ILE A 277 -1.32 -17.16 13.05
N ALA A 278 -0.05 -16.88 12.75
CA ALA A 278 0.45 -16.86 11.38
C ALA A 278 0.29 -18.23 10.71
N ALA A 279 0.66 -19.31 11.42
CA ALA A 279 0.53 -20.68 10.90
C ALA A 279 -0.94 -21.08 10.68
N SER A 280 -1.82 -20.83 11.66
CA SER A 280 -3.24 -21.19 11.57
C SER A 280 -4.02 -20.41 10.51
N THR A 281 -3.48 -19.27 10.04
CA THR A 281 -4.09 -18.42 9.03
C THR A 281 -3.34 -18.44 7.68
N SER A 282 -2.39 -19.37 7.52
CA SER A 282 -1.58 -19.48 6.28
C SER A 282 -2.42 -19.81 5.04
N GLY A 283 -3.54 -20.50 5.20
CA GLY A 283 -4.46 -20.89 4.14
C GLY A 283 -5.21 -19.73 3.44
N ILE A 284 -5.07 -18.48 3.92
CA ILE A 284 -5.74 -17.32 3.31
C ILE A 284 -5.41 -17.16 1.82
N CYS A 285 -4.20 -17.54 1.39
CA CYS A 285 -3.79 -17.48 -0.01
C CYS A 285 -4.64 -18.39 -0.90
N ALA A 286 -4.90 -19.63 -0.48
CA ALA A 286 -5.72 -20.58 -1.22
C ALA A 286 -7.19 -20.13 -1.27
N LEU A 287 -7.73 -19.73 -0.10
CA LEU A 287 -9.10 -19.24 0.00
C LEU A 287 -9.39 -18.07 -0.96
N LEU A 288 -8.47 -17.10 -1.05
CA LEU A 288 -8.68 -15.90 -1.87
C LEU A 288 -8.40 -16.12 -3.36
N ARG A 289 -7.71 -17.21 -3.74
CA ARG A 289 -7.50 -17.61 -5.14
C ARG A 289 -8.65 -18.45 -5.69
N GLY A 290 -9.57 -18.90 -4.83
CA GLY A 290 -10.64 -19.83 -5.22
C GLY A 290 -10.13 -21.23 -5.57
N ASP A 291 -8.98 -21.61 -5.03
CA ASP A 291 -8.43 -22.95 -5.18
C ASP A 291 -9.22 -23.90 -4.28
N ASP A 292 -10.32 -24.46 -4.82
CA ASP A 292 -11.18 -25.43 -4.12
C ASP A 292 -10.50 -26.80 -3.86
N ASN A 293 -9.21 -26.92 -4.17
CA ASN A 293 -8.49 -28.18 -3.99
C ASN A 293 -7.98 -28.31 -2.55
N THR A 294 -8.92 -28.52 -1.61
CA THR A 294 -8.67 -28.73 -0.18
C THR A 294 -8.23 -30.16 0.16
N ASP A 295 -8.03 -31.04 -0.83
CA ASP A 295 -7.67 -32.45 -0.60
C ASP A 295 -6.22 -32.68 -0.15
N ASP A 296 -5.43 -31.61 0.00
CA ASP A 296 -4.03 -31.68 0.43
C ASP A 296 -3.82 -31.31 1.92
N HIS A 297 -4.88 -31.40 2.75
CA HIS A 297 -4.76 -31.08 4.18
C HIS A 297 -3.75 -31.96 4.94
N ASP A 298 -3.46 -33.16 4.47
CA ASP A 298 -2.49 -34.06 5.11
C ASP A 298 -1.03 -33.78 4.72
N ASN A 299 -0.77 -33.01 3.66
CA ASN A 299 0.57 -32.62 3.24
C ASN A 299 1.10 -31.31 3.90
N LEU A 300 0.25 -30.61 4.66
CA LEU A 300 0.59 -29.34 5.31
C LEU A 300 1.56 -29.47 6.50
N VAL A 301 1.80 -30.67 7.00
CA VAL A 301 2.62 -30.91 8.21
C VAL A 301 4.14 -30.71 7.97
N GLN A 302 4.59 -30.62 6.72
CA GLN A 302 5.99 -30.32 6.37
C GLN A 302 6.17 -28.98 5.65
N GLN A 303 5.16 -28.13 5.56
CA GLN A 303 5.33 -26.83 4.91
C GLN A 303 6.21 -25.90 5.77
N ARG A 304 7.24 -25.38 5.14
CA ARG A 304 8.12 -24.36 5.70
C ARG A 304 7.27 -23.20 6.20
N ARG A 305 7.42 -22.82 7.48
CA ARG A 305 6.68 -21.72 8.11
C ARG A 305 6.89 -20.43 7.34
N VAL A 306 5.80 -19.74 6.98
CA VAL A 306 5.85 -18.40 6.39
C VAL A 306 6.36 -17.42 7.44
N THR A 307 7.43 -16.70 7.13
CA THR A 307 7.99 -15.64 7.98
C THR A 307 7.92 -14.26 7.32
N ARG A 308 7.77 -14.22 6.00
CA ARG A 308 7.62 -12.99 5.20
C ARG A 308 6.44 -13.13 4.25
N ARG A 309 5.63 -12.08 4.21
CA ARG A 309 4.49 -11.98 3.29
C ARG A 309 4.42 -10.58 2.68
N ALA A 310 4.12 -10.49 1.41
CA ALA A 310 3.67 -9.28 0.73
C ALA A 310 2.24 -9.49 0.27
N THR A 311 1.34 -8.62 0.72
CA THR A 311 -0.08 -8.62 0.32
C THR A 311 -0.36 -7.34 -0.46
N LEU A 312 -0.81 -7.50 -1.70
CA LEU A 312 -1.16 -6.43 -2.62
C LEU A 312 -2.66 -6.37 -2.77
N ILE A 313 -3.26 -5.26 -2.36
CA ILE A 313 -4.68 -4.97 -2.56
C ILE A 313 -4.78 -4.03 -3.76
N HIS A 314 -5.35 -4.51 -4.86
CA HIS A 314 -5.51 -3.75 -6.08
C HIS A 314 -6.63 -2.70 -5.96
N ALA A 315 -6.73 -1.79 -6.93
CA ALA A 315 -7.72 -0.71 -6.92
C ALA A 315 -9.17 -1.21 -7.03
N ASP A 316 -9.38 -2.40 -7.58
CA ASP A 316 -10.66 -3.10 -7.69
C ASP A 316 -10.99 -3.97 -6.46
N GLY A 317 -10.10 -3.98 -5.45
CA GLY A 317 -10.24 -4.80 -4.24
C GLY A 317 -9.75 -6.25 -4.39
N SER A 318 -9.28 -6.65 -5.56
CA SER A 318 -8.64 -7.96 -5.74
C SER A 318 -7.31 -8.04 -4.99
N LEU A 319 -6.88 -9.26 -4.69
CA LEU A 319 -5.73 -9.51 -3.83
C LEU A 319 -4.68 -10.37 -4.55
N ASP A 320 -3.43 -9.99 -4.42
CA ASP A 320 -2.29 -10.83 -4.77
C ASP A 320 -1.32 -10.96 -3.59
N MET A 321 -0.69 -12.12 -3.44
CA MET A 321 0.17 -12.42 -2.29
C MET A 321 1.41 -13.18 -2.72
N PHE A 322 2.52 -12.85 -2.04
CA PHE A 322 3.81 -13.52 -2.15
C PHE A 322 4.29 -13.88 -0.75
N THR A 323 4.92 -15.05 -0.62
CA THR A 323 5.51 -15.51 0.64
C THR A 323 6.93 -16.01 0.44
N ASP A 324 7.71 -16.11 1.52
CA ASP A 324 9.06 -16.68 1.48
C ASP A 324 9.09 -18.22 1.34
N THR A 325 7.91 -18.83 1.30
CA THR A 325 7.74 -20.27 0.97
C THR A 325 7.42 -20.50 -0.51
N ASP A 326 7.09 -19.43 -1.26
CA ASP A 326 6.89 -19.52 -2.71
C ASP A 326 8.22 -19.87 -3.42
N PRO A 327 8.16 -20.54 -4.57
CA PRO A 327 9.35 -20.77 -5.39
C PRO A 327 10.08 -19.47 -5.73
N GLU A 328 11.40 -19.51 -5.76
CA GLU A 328 12.23 -18.34 -6.07
C GLU A 328 13.28 -18.63 -7.14
N VAL A 329 13.69 -17.59 -7.89
CA VAL A 329 14.84 -17.70 -8.80
C VAL A 329 16.14 -17.80 -8.00
N PRO A 330 17.13 -18.63 -8.43
CA PRO A 330 18.43 -18.70 -7.78
C PRO A 330 19.13 -17.34 -7.74
N GLN A 331 19.85 -17.03 -6.67
CA GLN A 331 20.57 -15.76 -6.51
C GLN A 331 21.62 -15.52 -7.61
N THR A 332 22.12 -16.59 -8.20
CA THR A 332 23.09 -16.56 -9.32
C THR A 332 22.46 -16.25 -10.68
N ALA A 333 21.13 -16.37 -10.81
CA ALA A 333 20.41 -16.11 -12.06
C ALA A 333 20.33 -14.61 -12.46
N GLY A 334 20.74 -13.69 -11.59
CA GLY A 334 20.91 -12.27 -11.92
C GLY A 334 22.22 -11.94 -12.63
N SER A 335 23.15 -12.88 -12.72
CA SER A 335 24.40 -12.72 -13.45
C SER A 335 24.25 -13.25 -14.87
N SER A 336 23.83 -12.39 -15.78
CA SER A 336 24.12 -12.40 -17.22
C SER A 336 24.46 -13.76 -17.84
N ALA A 337 23.73 -14.12 -18.89
CA ALA A 337 24.34 -14.95 -19.95
C ALA A 337 25.78 -14.49 -20.21
N PRO A 338 26.73 -15.41 -20.48
CA PRO A 338 28.14 -15.07 -20.59
C PRO A 338 28.35 -13.98 -21.65
N LEU A 339 29.01 -12.89 -21.25
CA LEU A 339 29.50 -11.83 -22.15
C LEU A 339 30.54 -12.35 -23.16
N SER A 340 30.72 -13.68 -23.28
CA SER A 340 31.79 -14.31 -24.07
C SER A 340 31.44 -14.62 -25.52
N ASP A 341 30.16 -14.46 -25.96
CA ASP A 341 29.78 -14.79 -27.34
C ASP A 341 29.13 -13.62 -28.10
N VAL A 342 29.61 -12.40 -27.87
CA VAL A 342 29.28 -11.31 -28.80
C VAL A 342 30.35 -11.29 -29.90
N ASN A 343 30.02 -11.90 -31.02
CA ASN A 343 30.73 -11.69 -32.27
C ASN A 343 30.77 -10.17 -32.54
N GLU A 344 32.00 -9.65 -32.76
CA GLU A 344 32.29 -8.23 -33.02
C GLU A 344 31.77 -7.70 -34.36
N ASP A 345 30.82 -8.36 -35.02
CA ASP A 345 30.53 -8.10 -36.44
C ASP A 345 29.06 -7.69 -36.75
N THR A 346 28.36 -7.10 -35.79
CA THR A 346 27.16 -6.30 -36.13
C THR A 346 27.18 -5.00 -35.34
N GLY A 347 27.34 -3.88 -36.02
CA GLY A 347 27.61 -2.53 -35.52
C GLY A 347 26.52 -1.89 -34.66
N SER A 348 25.97 -2.60 -33.69
CA SER A 348 25.09 -2.10 -32.65
C SER A 348 25.54 -2.68 -31.30
N GLY A 349 26.41 -1.98 -30.61
CA GLY A 349 26.95 -2.35 -29.30
C GLY A 349 25.89 -2.25 -28.17
N LYS A 350 24.73 -2.86 -28.34
CA LYS A 350 23.77 -3.07 -27.25
C LYS A 350 24.27 -4.20 -26.37
N LYS A 351 24.97 -3.88 -25.29
CA LYS A 351 25.11 -4.82 -24.17
C LYS A 351 23.68 -5.11 -23.68
N ASN A 352 23.21 -6.35 -23.78
CA ASN A 352 21.92 -6.80 -23.25
C ASN A 352 21.97 -6.79 -21.71
N LEU A 353 21.92 -5.60 -21.12
CA LEU A 353 21.87 -5.39 -19.67
C LEU A 353 20.48 -5.69 -19.11
N ALA A 354 19.46 -5.55 -19.94
CA ALA A 354 18.07 -5.91 -19.65
C ALA A 354 17.46 -6.61 -20.87
N ASP A 355 16.43 -7.41 -20.62
CA ASP A 355 15.59 -8.01 -21.65
C ASP A 355 14.59 -6.94 -22.17
N ARG A 356 13.56 -7.36 -22.89
CA ARG A 356 12.64 -6.45 -23.58
C ARG A 356 11.84 -5.54 -22.63
N TYR A 357 11.46 -6.03 -21.46
CA TYR A 357 10.64 -5.29 -20.50
C TYR A 357 11.34 -5.13 -19.15
N ILE A 358 11.06 -4.03 -18.47
CA ILE A 358 11.43 -3.79 -17.09
C ILE A 358 10.16 -3.61 -16.25
N VAL A 359 10.15 -4.28 -15.09
CA VAL A 359 9.14 -4.14 -14.04
C VAL A 359 9.78 -3.58 -12.78
N ASP A 360 9.13 -2.59 -12.18
CA ASP A 360 9.41 -2.14 -10.82
C ASP A 360 8.40 -2.82 -9.88
N PRO A 361 8.78 -3.88 -9.14
CA PRO A 361 7.86 -4.58 -8.28
C PRO A 361 7.25 -3.68 -7.22
N ASP A 362 6.01 -4.01 -6.80
CA ASP A 362 5.32 -3.31 -5.73
C ASP A 362 6.21 -3.17 -4.48
N GLY A 363 6.09 -2.02 -3.83
CA GLY A 363 6.89 -1.72 -2.64
C GLY A 363 6.71 -2.72 -1.49
N ALA A 364 5.57 -3.43 -1.42
CA ALA A 364 5.36 -4.49 -0.43
C ALA A 364 6.24 -5.71 -0.73
N ILE A 365 6.34 -6.15 -1.99
CA ILE A 365 7.23 -7.24 -2.42
C ILE A 365 8.68 -6.91 -2.09
N VAL A 366 9.10 -5.68 -2.41
CA VAL A 366 10.47 -5.23 -2.18
C VAL A 366 10.81 -5.19 -0.69
N ARG A 367 9.92 -4.63 0.14
CA ARG A 367 10.14 -4.49 1.60
C ARG A 367 10.05 -5.82 2.34
N ALA A 368 9.22 -6.74 1.88
CA ALA A 368 9.17 -8.10 2.41
C ALA A 368 10.37 -8.95 2.00
N GLY A 369 11.21 -8.47 1.05
CA GLY A 369 12.36 -9.22 0.54
C GLY A 369 12.00 -10.34 -0.43
N LEU A 370 10.84 -10.24 -1.11
CA LEU A 370 10.25 -11.31 -1.93
C LEU A 370 10.41 -11.06 -3.45
N VAL A 371 11.40 -10.27 -3.83
CA VAL A 371 11.64 -9.91 -5.25
C VAL A 371 11.95 -11.16 -6.09
N ARG A 372 12.64 -12.16 -5.51
CA ARG A 372 13.01 -13.39 -6.20
C ARG A 372 11.82 -14.32 -6.42
N GLN A 373 10.88 -14.35 -5.49
CA GLN A 373 9.61 -15.06 -5.62
C GLN A 373 8.74 -14.44 -6.71
N ALA A 374 8.67 -13.09 -6.73
CA ALA A 374 7.98 -12.37 -7.79
C ALA A 374 8.63 -12.61 -9.16
N ALA A 375 9.96 -12.59 -9.23
CA ALA A 375 10.71 -12.92 -10.46
C ALA A 375 10.38 -14.33 -10.97
N TYR A 376 10.34 -15.33 -10.08
CA TYR A 376 9.98 -16.70 -10.43
C TYR A 376 8.54 -16.78 -10.98
N ARG A 377 7.57 -16.22 -10.25
CA ARG A 377 6.15 -16.26 -10.62
C ARG A 377 5.88 -15.56 -11.96
N TRP A 378 6.62 -14.49 -12.26
CA TRP A 378 6.46 -13.71 -13.48
C TRP A 378 7.36 -14.16 -14.63
N GLY A 379 8.16 -15.22 -14.45
CA GLY A 379 9.10 -15.68 -15.47
C GLY A 379 10.17 -14.65 -15.83
N MET A 380 10.55 -13.82 -14.86
CA MET A 380 11.52 -12.73 -15.02
C MET A 380 12.78 -12.99 -14.19
N ARG A 381 13.78 -12.13 -14.32
CA ARG A 381 15.01 -12.13 -13.52
C ARG A 381 15.31 -10.74 -12.98
N GLN A 382 16.10 -10.63 -11.93
CA GLN A 382 16.60 -9.33 -11.48
C GLN A 382 17.64 -8.79 -12.49
N ILE A 383 17.63 -7.47 -12.73
CA ILE A 383 18.65 -6.80 -13.53
C ILE A 383 20.02 -6.92 -12.85
N ASP A 384 20.02 -6.81 -11.52
CA ASP A 384 21.20 -6.98 -10.66
C ASP A 384 20.75 -7.68 -9.37
N PRO A 385 21.53 -8.61 -8.78
CA PRO A 385 21.15 -9.36 -7.57
C PRO A 385 20.77 -8.50 -6.35
N HIS A 386 21.28 -7.26 -6.30
CA HIS A 386 21.04 -6.32 -5.20
C HIS A 386 19.98 -5.26 -5.52
N ILE A 387 19.39 -5.31 -6.72
CA ILE A 387 18.43 -4.33 -7.22
C ILE A 387 17.08 -5.00 -7.45
N ALA A 388 16.01 -4.34 -7.00
CA ALA A 388 14.66 -4.91 -7.09
C ALA A 388 14.02 -4.81 -8.49
N PHE A 389 14.65 -4.13 -9.48
CA PHE A 389 14.11 -4.13 -10.84
C PHE A 389 14.20 -5.50 -11.48
N LEU A 390 13.09 -5.93 -12.08
CA LEU A 390 12.99 -7.19 -12.83
C LEU A 390 13.00 -6.91 -14.33
N THR A 391 13.49 -7.88 -15.09
CA THR A 391 13.50 -7.82 -16.56
C THR A 391 13.13 -9.18 -17.16
N GLY A 392 12.50 -9.18 -18.33
CA GLY A 392 12.08 -10.36 -19.06
C GLY A 392 11.59 -10.00 -20.47
N ASP A 393 11.37 -11.01 -21.30
CA ASP A 393 10.92 -10.82 -22.68
C ASP A 393 9.40 -10.64 -22.79
N THR A 394 8.66 -11.05 -21.78
CA THR A 394 7.20 -10.94 -21.71
C THR A 394 6.80 -10.22 -20.44
N PRO A 395 5.94 -9.18 -20.50
CA PRO A 395 5.45 -8.52 -19.31
C PRO A 395 4.44 -9.41 -18.58
N PRO A 396 4.45 -9.42 -17.24
CA PRO A 396 3.47 -10.20 -16.49
C PRO A 396 2.07 -9.57 -16.58
N ALA A 397 1.04 -10.42 -16.68
CA ALA A 397 -0.35 -9.97 -16.75
C ALA A 397 -0.75 -9.17 -15.49
N GLY A 398 -1.46 -8.05 -15.67
CA GLY A 398 -1.93 -7.20 -14.59
C GLY A 398 -0.83 -6.40 -13.86
N VAL A 399 0.41 -6.37 -14.37
CA VAL A 399 1.53 -5.66 -13.76
C VAL A 399 2.00 -4.52 -14.66
N LEU A 400 2.34 -3.38 -14.05
CA LEU A 400 2.92 -2.25 -14.76
C LEU A 400 4.34 -2.59 -15.22
N ALA A 401 4.56 -2.60 -16.56
CA ALA A 401 5.85 -2.79 -17.18
C ALA A 401 6.17 -1.67 -18.18
N CYS A 402 7.44 -1.49 -18.49
CA CYS A 402 7.87 -0.59 -19.57
C CYS A 402 8.81 -1.30 -20.54
N GLU A 403 8.58 -1.10 -21.85
CA GLU A 403 9.42 -1.67 -22.90
C GLU A 403 10.74 -0.91 -23.01
N VAL A 404 11.86 -1.63 -23.03
CA VAL A 404 13.21 -1.07 -23.11
C VAL A 404 13.50 -0.64 -24.55
N LEU A 405 13.67 0.66 -24.77
CA LEU A 405 13.99 1.23 -26.06
C LEU A 405 15.52 1.41 -26.25
N ASP A 406 16.23 1.74 -25.16
CA ASP A 406 17.66 2.02 -25.19
C ASP A 406 18.29 1.89 -23.79
N ALA A 407 19.61 1.69 -23.73
CA ALA A 407 20.38 1.67 -22.49
C ALA A 407 21.65 2.51 -22.64
N VAL A 408 21.85 3.49 -21.77
CA VAL A 408 22.97 4.41 -21.84
C VAL A 408 23.65 4.59 -20.48
N PRO A 409 24.96 4.88 -20.43
CA PRO A 409 25.58 5.35 -19.20
C PRO A 409 24.84 6.58 -18.65
N LEU A 410 24.66 6.65 -17.34
CA LEU A 410 23.93 7.78 -16.70
C LEU A 410 24.49 9.16 -17.11
N SER A 411 25.80 9.25 -17.34
CA SER A 411 26.46 10.48 -17.81
C SER A 411 25.97 10.95 -19.18
N LYS A 412 25.52 10.04 -20.04
CA LYS A 412 25.01 10.34 -21.40
C LYS A 412 23.49 10.54 -21.45
N LEU A 413 22.75 10.21 -20.39
CA LEU A 413 21.28 10.26 -20.37
C LEU A 413 20.72 11.62 -20.81
N THR A 414 21.21 12.71 -20.24
CA THR A 414 20.68 14.06 -20.55
C THR A 414 20.84 14.43 -22.04
N SER A 415 22.00 14.11 -22.62
CA SER A 415 22.26 14.41 -24.04
C SER A 415 21.45 13.54 -24.98
N THR A 416 21.24 12.26 -24.64
CA THR A 416 20.42 11.33 -25.42
C THR A 416 18.96 11.74 -25.38
N MET A 417 18.40 12.00 -24.19
CA MET A 417 17.01 12.42 -24.03
C MET A 417 16.71 13.79 -24.62
N ALA A 418 17.69 14.72 -24.62
CA ALA A 418 17.52 16.00 -25.27
C ALA A 418 17.25 15.90 -26.77
N LYS A 419 17.78 14.89 -27.45
CA LYS A 419 17.55 14.63 -28.88
C LYS A 419 16.16 14.04 -29.15
N ARG A 420 15.62 13.24 -28.20
CA ARG A 420 14.28 12.63 -28.28
C ARG A 420 13.16 13.62 -27.99
N ALA A 421 13.47 14.80 -27.44
CA ALA A 421 12.53 15.89 -27.13
C ALA A 421 11.26 15.42 -26.37
N PRO A 422 11.39 14.75 -25.21
CA PRO A 422 10.26 14.16 -24.52
C PRO A 422 9.25 15.22 -24.04
N GLU A 423 7.97 14.88 -24.06
CA GLU A 423 6.89 15.70 -23.48
C GLU A 423 6.71 15.40 -22.00
N GLN A 424 6.76 14.12 -21.64
CA GLN A 424 6.64 13.63 -20.26
C GLN A 424 7.73 12.63 -19.94
N ILE A 425 8.21 12.67 -18.69
CA ILE A 425 9.21 11.72 -18.21
C ILE A 425 8.83 11.26 -16.81
N GLU A 426 8.70 9.96 -16.62
CA GLU A 426 8.73 9.31 -15.33
C GLU A 426 10.16 8.84 -15.04
N ILE A 427 10.62 8.93 -13.78
CA ILE A 427 11.97 8.49 -13.41
C ILE A 427 11.89 7.57 -12.20
N LEU A 428 12.37 6.35 -12.39
CA LEU A 428 12.54 5.33 -11.36
C LEU A 428 14.02 5.19 -11.02
N VAL A 429 14.36 5.19 -9.73
CA VAL A 429 15.76 5.13 -9.29
C VAL A 429 15.92 4.08 -8.19
N ARG A 430 16.87 3.15 -8.37
CA ARG A 430 17.29 2.19 -7.34
C ARG A 430 18.80 2.00 -7.36
N GLY A 431 19.41 1.96 -6.18
CA GLY A 431 20.85 1.69 -6.03
C GLY A 431 21.79 2.82 -6.47
N VAL A 432 21.28 3.97 -6.87
CA VAL A 432 22.07 5.14 -7.28
C VAL A 432 21.64 6.36 -6.50
N ALA A 433 22.59 7.18 -6.06
CA ALA A 433 22.32 8.47 -5.41
C ALA A 433 21.92 9.54 -6.45
N ALA A 434 20.72 9.38 -7.07
CA ALA A 434 20.18 10.34 -8.01
C ALA A 434 18.81 10.84 -7.54
N ASN A 435 18.59 12.15 -7.59
CA ASN A 435 17.28 12.74 -7.29
C ASN A 435 16.43 12.75 -8.57
N PRO A 436 15.27 12.05 -8.62
CA PRO A 436 14.43 11.95 -9.81
C PRO A 436 13.99 13.31 -10.34
N ASP A 437 13.58 14.25 -9.47
CA ASP A 437 13.10 15.57 -9.87
C ASP A 437 14.21 16.42 -10.46
N HIS A 438 15.41 16.34 -9.89
CA HIS A 438 16.58 17.04 -10.44
C HIS A 438 16.96 16.50 -11.82
N VAL A 439 16.96 15.18 -11.99
CA VAL A 439 17.26 14.54 -13.29
C VAL A 439 16.19 14.91 -14.32
N ARG A 440 14.91 14.87 -13.96
CA ARG A 440 13.79 15.28 -14.82
C ARG A 440 13.94 16.73 -15.28
N ALA A 441 14.17 17.65 -14.34
CA ALA A 441 14.34 19.07 -14.64
C ALA A 441 15.53 19.33 -15.59
N LYS A 442 16.64 18.62 -15.38
CA LYS A 442 17.85 18.73 -16.23
C LYS A 442 17.58 18.24 -17.66
N ILE A 443 16.90 17.09 -17.82
CA ILE A 443 16.54 16.55 -19.13
C ILE A 443 15.60 17.50 -19.86
N MET A 444 14.50 17.95 -19.21
CA MET A 444 13.51 18.84 -19.81
C MET A 444 14.11 20.19 -20.22
N SER A 445 15.04 20.74 -19.42
CA SER A 445 15.77 21.97 -19.77
C SER A 445 16.66 21.77 -21.01
N ALA A 446 17.37 20.63 -21.09
CA ALA A 446 18.23 20.31 -22.22
C ALA A 446 17.42 20.07 -23.51
N ALA A 447 16.27 19.40 -23.43
CA ALA A 447 15.36 19.16 -24.54
C ALA A 447 14.84 20.48 -25.15
N ARG A 448 14.38 21.42 -24.29
CA ARG A 448 13.92 22.76 -24.74
C ARG A 448 15.04 23.52 -25.46
N LYS A 449 16.26 23.49 -24.95
CA LYS A 449 17.43 24.15 -25.59
C LYS A 449 17.75 23.50 -26.94
N HIS A 450 17.67 22.16 -27.05
CA HIS A 450 17.94 21.43 -28.26
C HIS A 450 16.90 21.75 -29.34
N SER A 451 15.61 21.71 -29.03
CA SER A 451 14.50 22.05 -29.94
C SER A 451 14.59 23.51 -30.43
N GLY A 452 14.90 24.45 -29.53
CA GLY A 452 15.12 25.86 -29.91
C GLY A 452 16.29 26.04 -30.87
N LYS A 453 17.39 25.28 -30.68
CA LYS A 453 18.55 25.31 -31.59
C LYS A 453 18.22 24.72 -32.95
N GLN A 454 17.46 23.64 -33.01
CA GLN A 454 17.00 23.03 -34.28
C GLN A 454 16.08 23.97 -35.05
N ALA A 455 15.08 24.57 -34.39
CA ALA A 455 14.18 25.54 -35.02
C ALA A 455 14.93 26.75 -35.57
N ARG A 456 15.95 27.26 -34.84
CA ARG A 456 16.80 28.35 -35.32
C ARG A 456 17.64 27.95 -36.52
N ASN A 457 18.20 26.76 -36.54
CA ASN A 457 18.99 26.24 -37.65
C ASN A 457 18.13 26.03 -38.91
N GLN A 458 16.92 25.48 -38.77
CA GLN A 458 15.99 25.31 -39.88
C GLN A 458 15.54 26.66 -40.46
N ARG A 459 15.25 27.66 -39.58
CA ARG A 459 14.92 29.01 -39.99
C ARG A 459 16.05 29.67 -40.79
N ASN A 460 17.28 29.52 -40.31
CA ASN A 460 18.48 30.04 -40.99
C ASN A 460 18.74 29.33 -42.33
N LYS A 461 18.47 27.99 -42.42
CA LYS A 461 18.60 27.23 -43.68
C LYS A 461 17.56 27.70 -44.70
N ARG A 462 16.29 27.83 -44.32
CA ARG A 462 15.21 28.36 -45.18
C ARG A 462 15.49 29.81 -45.64
N SER A 463 16.05 30.63 -44.77
CA SER A 463 16.43 32.01 -45.11
C SER A 463 17.56 32.07 -46.15
N LYS A 464 18.53 31.13 -46.09
CA LYS A 464 19.62 31.02 -47.07
C LYS A 464 19.14 30.42 -48.40
N GLU A 465 18.20 29.46 -48.38
CA GLU A 465 17.61 28.87 -49.60
C GLU A 465 16.73 29.86 -50.34
N ASN A 466 15.95 30.69 -49.65
CA ASN A 466 15.16 31.77 -50.25
C ASN A 466 16.02 32.90 -50.84
N SER A 467 17.23 33.13 -50.31
CA SER A 467 18.16 34.11 -50.87
C SER A 467 18.99 33.59 -52.04
N ALA A 468 18.99 32.26 -52.28
CA ALA A 468 19.77 31.62 -53.33
C ALA A 468 18.98 31.25 -54.61
N GLY A 469 17.67 31.58 -54.70
CA GLY A 469 16.86 31.48 -55.92
C GLY A 469 16.75 30.10 -56.55
N ARG A 470 16.81 28.98 -55.79
CA ARG A 470 16.80 27.63 -56.34
C ARG A 470 15.43 26.96 -56.12
N LEU A 471 14.75 26.63 -57.20
CA LEU A 471 13.53 25.84 -57.24
C LEU A 471 13.80 24.41 -56.70
N PRO A 472 12.88 23.79 -56.00
CA PRO A 472 13.08 22.42 -55.47
C PRO A 472 12.92 21.40 -56.59
N GLN A 473 13.99 20.70 -56.93
CA GLN A 473 13.90 19.42 -57.61
C GLN A 473 13.89 18.32 -56.53
N GLY A 474 12.85 17.47 -56.64
CA GLY A 474 12.64 16.37 -55.72
C GLY A 474 13.63 15.25 -55.93
N GLU A 475 13.85 14.56 -54.89
CA GLU A 475 13.87 13.08 -54.83
C GLU A 475 14.07 12.70 -53.36
N ALA A 476 13.03 12.11 -52.80
CA ALA A 476 13.10 11.48 -51.51
C ALA A 476 13.81 10.15 -51.67
N THR A 477 15.03 10.05 -51.22
CA THR A 477 15.64 8.75 -50.91
C THR A 477 15.22 8.33 -49.52
N ALA A 478 14.35 7.32 -49.49
CA ALA A 478 14.05 6.57 -48.30
C ALA A 478 15.31 5.81 -47.87
N ASP A 479 15.88 6.18 -46.73
CA ASP A 479 16.84 5.32 -46.05
C ASP A 479 16.72 5.47 -44.53
N SER A 480 16.51 4.31 -43.93
CA SER A 480 16.61 3.93 -42.52
C SER A 480 15.39 4.14 -41.65
N PRO A 481 14.82 3.07 -41.07
CA PRO A 481 13.77 3.14 -40.06
C PRO A 481 14.42 3.48 -38.72
N SER A 482 14.46 4.74 -38.34
CA SER A 482 14.55 5.12 -36.94
C SER A 482 13.12 5.41 -36.46
N ASP A 483 12.50 4.42 -35.83
CA ASP A 483 11.21 4.55 -35.14
C ASP A 483 11.32 5.46 -33.90
N GLU A 484 11.87 6.66 -34.08
CA GLU A 484 11.91 7.68 -33.04
C GLU A 484 10.79 8.69 -33.31
N VAL A 485 9.65 8.50 -32.63
CA VAL A 485 8.59 9.51 -32.57
C VAL A 485 9.08 10.64 -31.65
N PRO A 486 9.41 11.83 -32.17
CA PRO A 486 9.73 12.98 -31.32
C PRO A 486 8.48 13.41 -30.58
N GLY A 487 8.58 13.61 -29.27
CA GLY A 487 7.49 14.17 -28.47
C GLY A 487 6.66 13.15 -27.68
N GLY A 488 7.21 11.98 -27.31
CA GLY A 488 6.49 10.96 -26.55
C GLY A 488 6.70 11.03 -25.03
N SER A 489 5.93 10.19 -24.32
CA SER A 489 6.12 9.91 -22.90
C SER A 489 7.17 8.79 -22.72
N TYR A 490 8.06 8.96 -21.76
CA TYR A 490 9.13 8.00 -21.48
C TYR A 490 9.21 7.67 -20.00
N THR A 491 9.58 6.42 -19.70
CA THR A 491 10.02 6.01 -18.37
C THR A 491 11.54 5.84 -18.38
N ILE A 492 12.24 6.45 -17.44
CA ILE A 492 13.68 6.31 -17.28
C ILE A 492 13.96 5.50 -16.03
N VAL A 493 14.57 4.34 -16.20
CA VAL A 493 14.97 3.47 -15.08
C VAL A 493 16.46 3.65 -14.84
N ILE A 494 16.83 4.23 -13.70
CA ILE A 494 18.23 4.49 -13.33
C ILE A 494 18.64 3.50 -12.25
N THR A 495 19.71 2.76 -12.50
CA THR A 495 20.19 1.75 -11.58
C THR A 495 21.70 1.55 -11.67
N GLN A 496 22.27 0.79 -10.74
CA GLN A 496 23.61 0.23 -10.87
C GLN A 496 23.51 -1.17 -11.46
N VAL A 497 24.47 -1.51 -12.30
CA VAL A 497 24.68 -2.86 -12.80
C VAL A 497 26.14 -3.24 -12.54
N GLY A 498 26.35 -4.29 -11.75
CA GLY A 498 27.68 -4.83 -11.47
C GLY A 498 28.23 -5.61 -12.67
N ASP A 499 29.53 -5.47 -12.96
CA ASP A 499 30.23 -6.37 -13.86
C ASP A 499 30.80 -7.58 -13.09
N ARG A 500 31.29 -8.61 -13.84
CA ARG A 500 31.91 -9.80 -13.23
C ARG A 500 33.17 -9.51 -12.42
N GLN A 501 33.74 -8.31 -12.53
CA GLN A 501 34.92 -7.86 -11.80
C GLN A 501 34.54 -7.01 -10.55
N GLY A 502 33.23 -6.91 -10.22
CA GLY A 502 32.73 -6.17 -9.06
C GLY A 502 32.71 -4.65 -9.26
N LYS A 503 32.89 -4.15 -10.48
CA LYS A 503 32.82 -2.72 -10.78
C LYS A 503 31.38 -2.34 -11.11
N ASN A 504 30.78 -1.53 -10.28
CA ASN A 504 29.41 -1.03 -10.49
C ASN A 504 29.41 0.15 -11.46
N SER A 505 28.55 0.07 -12.48
CA SER A 505 28.32 1.15 -13.45
C SER A 505 26.89 1.67 -13.31
N SER A 506 26.73 2.99 -13.24
CA SER A 506 25.38 3.62 -13.26
C SER A 506 24.86 3.64 -14.70
N VAL A 507 23.75 2.97 -14.93
CA VAL A 507 23.08 2.82 -16.23
C VAL A 507 21.68 3.47 -16.14
N ALA A 508 21.27 4.08 -17.24
CA ALA A 508 19.90 4.54 -17.43
C ALA A 508 19.28 3.77 -18.63
N PHE A 509 18.21 3.04 -18.36
CA PHE A 509 17.36 2.47 -19.40
C PHE A 509 16.33 3.51 -19.80
N ILE A 510 16.21 3.75 -21.09
CA ILE A 510 15.20 4.60 -21.70
C ILE A 510 14.11 3.68 -22.19
N CYS A 511 12.94 3.80 -21.60
CA CYS A 511 11.81 2.92 -21.86
C CYS A 511 10.62 3.72 -22.39
N GLY A 512 9.68 3.03 -23.04
CA GLY A 512 8.34 3.51 -23.29
C GLY A 512 7.58 3.86 -21.99
N PRO A 513 6.37 4.37 -22.06
CA PRO A 513 5.54 4.59 -20.89
C PRO A 513 5.31 3.28 -20.13
N ARG A 514 5.05 3.38 -18.82
CA ARG A 514 4.61 2.20 -18.06
C ARG A 514 3.14 1.95 -18.34
N GLU A 515 2.82 0.73 -18.71
CA GLU A 515 1.48 0.29 -19.04
C GLU A 515 1.15 -1.03 -18.32
N PHE A 516 -0.13 -1.26 -18.05
CA PHE A 516 -0.61 -2.57 -17.60
C PHE A 516 -0.68 -3.50 -18.80
N HIS A 517 -0.23 -4.71 -18.62
CA HIS A 517 -0.19 -5.75 -19.65
C HIS A 517 -1.12 -6.91 -19.36
#